data_dbff178884e0d70127a80fa46f3983d3
#
_entry.id   dbff178884e0d70127a80fa46f3983d3
#
_cell.length_a   1.000
_cell.length_b   1.000
_cell.length_c   1.000
_cell.angle_alpha   90.00
_cell.angle_beta   90.00
_cell.angle_gamma   90.00
#
_symmetry.space_group_name_H-M   'P 1'
#
loop_
_entity.id
_entity.type
_entity.pdbx_description
1 polymer ?
#
loop_
_entity_poly.entity_id
_entity_poly.type
_entity_poly.pdbx_seq_one_letter_code
_entity_poly.pdbx_strand_id
1 'polypeptide(L)'
;MYKCKYFTIKELVHPNNLSIPENILWMLLDERVLRAADKIRELYGPIYINTSNLKDCGLRDINATTGAKYSQHKFGRALDLHISSIEKQGLTHEQKTKAYNEIRQQLMLNPELKDLNFEIDIYWLHIDTGNRPARTFRG
;
A
#
# COMPACT_ATOMS: atom_id res chain seq x y z
N MET A 1 19.40 -1.78 -4.33
CA MET A 1 18.06 -2.32 -3.99
C MET A 1 17.55 -1.66 -2.71
N TYR A 2 16.36 -1.07 -2.77
CA TYR A 2 15.77 -0.43 -1.60
C TYR A 2 15.07 -1.44 -0.70
N LYS A 3 15.28 -1.32 0.60
CA LYS A 3 14.55 -2.06 1.63
C LYS A 3 13.92 -1.05 2.58
N CYS A 4 12.65 -1.26 2.95
CA CYS A 4 11.95 -0.33 3.83
C CYS A 4 12.67 -0.13 5.17
N LYS A 5 12.61 1.11 5.64
CA LYS A 5 13.11 1.50 6.95
C LYS A 5 12.18 1.05 8.09
N TYR A 6 10.87 1.08 7.84
CA TYR A 6 9.85 0.86 8.88
C TYR A 6 9.07 -0.44 8.72
N PHE A 7 9.27 -1.18 7.64
CA PHE A 7 8.52 -2.40 7.36
C PHE A 7 9.44 -3.57 7.08
N THR A 8 9.09 -4.72 7.65
CA THR A 8 9.75 -5.99 7.34
C THR A 8 9.10 -6.60 6.10
N ILE A 9 9.79 -7.55 5.47
CA ILE A 9 9.26 -8.22 4.28
C ILE A 9 7.95 -8.96 4.58
N LYS A 10 7.77 -9.49 5.78
CA LYS A 10 6.54 -10.18 6.19
C LYS A 10 5.31 -9.28 6.17
N GLU A 11 5.50 -7.98 6.40
CA GLU A 11 4.42 -7.00 6.37
C GLU A 11 4.05 -6.59 4.95
N LEU A 12 4.88 -6.92 3.96
CA LEU A 12 4.77 -6.43 2.59
C LEU A 12 4.36 -7.50 1.58
N VAL A 13 4.37 -8.78 1.95
CA VAL A 13 4.09 -9.88 1.03
C VAL A 13 3.09 -10.87 1.64
N HIS A 14 2.33 -11.53 0.78
CA HIS A 14 1.45 -12.62 1.22
C HIS A 14 2.29 -13.73 1.86
N PRO A 15 1.82 -14.36 2.96
CA PRO A 15 2.58 -15.41 3.64
C PRO A 15 3.02 -16.56 2.75
N ASN A 16 2.24 -16.92 1.73
CA ASN A 16 2.59 -17.98 0.78
C ASN A 16 3.84 -17.65 -0.07
N ASN A 17 4.21 -16.38 -0.17
CA ASN A 17 5.42 -15.96 -0.88
C ASN A 17 6.70 -16.10 -0.04
N LEU A 18 6.59 -16.37 1.26
CA LEU A 18 7.75 -16.39 2.17
C LEU A 18 8.70 -17.57 1.93
N SER A 19 8.32 -18.55 1.10
CA SER A 19 9.23 -19.58 0.60
C SER A 19 10.23 -19.05 -0.43
N ILE A 20 9.95 -17.89 -1.02
CA ILE A 20 10.86 -17.21 -1.94
C ILE A 20 11.97 -16.54 -1.13
N PRO A 21 13.24 -16.58 -1.56
CA PRO A 21 14.32 -15.89 -0.86
C PRO A 21 14.03 -14.41 -0.65
N GLU A 22 14.34 -13.88 0.53
CA GLU A 22 13.99 -12.51 0.92
C GLU A 22 14.52 -11.46 -0.07
N ASN A 23 15.77 -11.62 -0.55
CA ASN A 23 16.33 -10.68 -1.52
C ASN A 23 15.52 -10.62 -2.81
N ILE A 24 14.96 -11.74 -3.24
CA ILE A 24 14.10 -11.79 -4.43
C ILE A 24 12.79 -11.07 -4.15
N LEU A 25 12.19 -11.27 -2.97
CA LEU A 25 10.96 -10.58 -2.59
C LEU A 25 11.13 -9.04 -2.60
N TRP A 26 12.25 -8.54 -2.06
CA TRP A 26 12.53 -7.11 -2.13
C TRP A 26 12.65 -6.61 -3.57
N MET A 27 13.23 -7.40 -4.46
CA MET A 27 13.35 -7.05 -5.88
C MET A 27 12.01 -7.02 -6.61
N LEU A 28 11.04 -7.82 -6.16
CA LEU A 28 9.69 -7.84 -6.77
C LEU A 28 8.84 -6.63 -6.40
N LEU A 29 9.21 -5.91 -5.36
CA LEU A 29 8.49 -4.72 -4.89
C LEU A 29 9.08 -3.46 -5.55
N ASP A 30 8.22 -2.62 -6.09
CA ASP A 30 8.63 -1.35 -6.71
C ASP A 30 9.22 -0.41 -5.66
N GLU A 31 10.45 0.04 -5.89
CA GLU A 31 11.16 0.95 -4.98
C GLU A 31 10.35 2.22 -4.66
N ARG A 32 9.63 2.76 -5.66
CA ARG A 32 8.86 3.99 -5.47
C ARG A 32 7.72 3.80 -4.47
N VAL A 33 7.04 2.65 -4.50
CA VAL A 33 5.98 2.37 -3.54
C VAL A 33 6.54 2.09 -2.15
N LEU A 34 7.72 1.46 -2.05
CA LEU A 34 8.40 1.21 -0.78
C LEU A 34 8.85 2.52 -0.12
N ARG A 35 9.47 3.42 -0.88
CA ARG A 35 9.90 4.73 -0.37
C ARG A 35 8.70 5.57 0.06
N ALA A 36 7.62 5.49 -0.69
CA ALA A 36 6.38 6.18 -0.33
C ALA A 36 5.78 5.67 0.98
N ALA A 37 5.77 4.36 1.19
CA ALA A 37 5.28 3.78 2.45
C ALA A 37 6.08 4.28 3.64
N ASP A 38 7.41 4.30 3.54
CA ASP A 38 8.27 4.85 4.59
C ASP A 38 7.99 6.34 4.83
N LYS A 39 7.82 7.13 3.78
CA LYS A 39 7.51 8.56 3.90
C LYS A 39 6.16 8.80 4.57
N ILE A 40 5.14 8.08 4.17
CA ILE A 40 3.80 8.19 4.78
C ILE A 40 3.85 7.79 6.25
N ARG A 41 4.62 6.75 6.59
CA ARG A 41 4.86 6.34 7.97
C ARG A 41 5.50 7.47 8.80
N GLU A 42 6.46 8.18 8.23
CA GLU A 42 7.10 9.34 8.90
C GLU A 42 6.11 10.49 9.12
N LEU A 43 5.22 10.74 8.15
CA LEU A 43 4.26 11.85 8.21
C LEU A 43 3.09 11.58 9.16
N TYR A 44 2.59 10.36 9.23
CA TYR A 44 1.31 10.05 9.90
C TYR A 44 1.44 9.07 11.07
N GLY A 45 2.65 8.64 11.41
CA GLY A 45 2.86 7.72 12.52
C GLY A 45 2.64 6.24 12.15
N PRO A 46 2.41 5.37 13.13
CA PRO A 46 2.33 3.93 12.89
C PRO A 46 1.32 3.54 11.83
N ILE A 47 1.76 2.66 10.92
CA ILE A 47 0.99 2.13 9.81
C ILE A 47 1.15 0.61 9.81
N TYR A 48 0.09 -0.12 9.50
CA TYR A 48 0.20 -1.53 9.17
C TYR A 48 -0.27 -1.81 7.74
N ILE A 49 0.28 -2.85 7.15
CA ILE A 49 -0.01 -3.34 5.80
C ILE A 49 -0.57 -4.74 5.94
N ASN A 50 0.24 -5.79 5.82
CA ASN A 50 -0.23 -7.14 6.13
C ASN A 50 -0.16 -7.41 7.65
N THR A 51 -1.16 -8.13 8.14
CA THR A 51 -1.24 -8.62 9.51
C THR A 51 -1.66 -10.09 9.47
N SER A 52 -1.87 -10.72 10.64
CA SER A 52 -2.39 -12.09 10.68
C SER A 52 -3.77 -12.23 9.99
N ASN A 53 -4.55 -11.15 9.94
CA ASN A 53 -5.90 -11.14 9.35
C ASN A 53 -5.96 -10.49 7.97
N LEU A 54 -4.94 -9.70 7.59
CA LEU A 54 -4.84 -9.01 6.31
C LEU A 54 -3.61 -9.53 5.57
N LYS A 55 -3.82 -10.30 4.52
CA LYS A 55 -2.73 -10.98 3.80
C LYS A 55 -2.49 -10.45 2.39
N ASP A 56 -3.38 -9.61 1.88
CA ASP A 56 -3.41 -9.17 0.48
C ASP A 56 -3.19 -7.65 0.31
N CYS A 57 -2.66 -6.98 1.33
CA CYS A 57 -2.41 -5.54 1.30
C CYS A 57 -1.07 -5.16 0.66
N GLY A 58 -0.17 -6.11 0.47
CA GLY A 58 1.11 -5.95 -0.22
C GLY A 58 1.19 -6.78 -1.49
N LEU A 59 2.35 -7.38 -1.74
CA LEU A 59 2.51 -8.34 -2.85
C LEU A 59 1.64 -9.57 -2.59
N ARG A 60 0.71 -9.82 -3.47
CA ARG A 60 -0.21 -10.96 -3.37
C ARG A 60 0.49 -12.27 -3.71
N ASP A 61 -0.12 -13.38 -3.31
CA ASP A 61 0.37 -14.72 -3.65
C ASP A 61 0.61 -14.79 -5.16
N ILE A 62 1.86 -15.02 -5.57
CA ILE A 62 2.25 -15.06 -6.99
C ILE A 62 1.62 -16.23 -7.73
N ASN A 63 1.15 -17.24 -7.02
CA ASN A 63 0.48 -18.41 -7.60
C ASN A 63 -1.06 -18.29 -7.56
N ALA A 64 -1.59 -17.18 -7.03
CA ALA A 64 -3.03 -17.01 -6.93
C ALA A 64 -3.68 -16.86 -8.31
N THR A 65 -4.79 -17.58 -8.52
CA THR A 65 -5.60 -17.49 -9.74
C THR A 65 -6.88 -16.67 -9.53
N THR A 66 -7.12 -16.21 -8.30
CA THR A 66 -8.28 -15.41 -7.90
C THR A 66 -7.95 -13.94 -7.81
N GLY A 67 -8.98 -13.10 -7.71
CA GLY A 67 -8.86 -11.65 -7.66
C GLY A 67 -8.68 -11.01 -9.03
N ALA A 68 -8.52 -9.68 -9.07
CA ALA A 68 -8.36 -8.94 -10.31
C ALA A 68 -7.08 -9.38 -11.04
N LYS A 69 -7.24 -9.82 -12.29
CA LYS A 69 -6.14 -10.40 -13.08
C LYS A 69 -4.93 -9.47 -13.22
N TYR A 70 -5.19 -8.17 -13.37
CA TYR A 70 -4.15 -7.15 -13.59
C TYR A 70 -3.99 -6.20 -12.41
N SER A 71 -4.31 -6.65 -11.20
CA SER A 71 -4.10 -5.87 -9.99
C SER A 71 -2.62 -5.47 -9.84
N GLN A 72 -2.36 -4.21 -9.52
CA GLN A 72 -1.00 -3.72 -9.27
C GLN A 72 -0.32 -4.43 -8.09
N HIS A 73 -1.10 -4.93 -7.14
CA HIS A 73 -0.59 -5.78 -6.05
C HIS A 73 0.11 -7.06 -6.55
N LYS A 74 -0.35 -7.64 -7.63
CA LYS A 74 0.26 -8.84 -8.22
C LYS A 74 1.62 -8.56 -8.84
N PHE A 75 1.89 -7.31 -9.19
CA PHE A 75 3.13 -6.89 -9.84
C PHE A 75 4.08 -6.17 -8.88
N GLY A 76 3.81 -6.19 -7.58
CA GLY A 76 4.64 -5.54 -6.58
C GLY A 76 4.61 -4.01 -6.63
N ARG A 77 3.59 -3.40 -7.24
CA ARG A 77 3.48 -1.97 -7.47
C ARG A 77 2.37 -1.30 -6.66
N ALA A 78 1.77 -2.00 -5.73
CA ALA A 78 0.70 -1.45 -4.89
C ALA A 78 0.83 -1.90 -3.44
N LEU A 79 0.43 -1.03 -2.54
CA LEU A 79 0.28 -1.30 -1.11
C LEU A 79 -1.03 -0.68 -0.62
N ASP A 80 -1.71 -1.40 0.26
CA ASP A 80 -2.85 -0.88 1.03
C ASP A 80 -2.37 -0.60 2.44
N LEU A 81 -2.42 0.67 2.84
CA LEU A 81 -1.91 1.16 4.11
C LEU A 81 -3.07 1.46 5.07
N HIS A 82 -2.89 1.10 6.33
CA HIS A 82 -3.82 1.41 7.40
C HIS A 82 -3.10 2.26 8.45
N ILE A 83 -3.55 3.50 8.62
CA ILE A 83 -2.95 4.44 9.57
C ILE A 83 -3.57 4.21 10.95
N SER A 84 -2.75 3.80 11.91
CA SER A 84 -3.20 3.39 13.24
C SER A 84 -4.00 4.49 13.94
N SER A 85 -3.61 5.76 13.81
CA SER A 85 -4.34 6.88 14.44
C SER A 85 -5.76 7.05 13.91
N ILE A 86 -6.03 6.65 12.66
CA ILE A 86 -7.38 6.64 12.10
C ILE A 86 -8.13 5.38 12.53
N GLU A 87 -7.48 4.23 12.42
CA GLU A 87 -8.11 2.93 12.68
C GLU A 87 -8.55 2.76 14.13
N LYS A 88 -7.86 3.40 15.07
CA LYS A 88 -8.16 3.32 16.51
C LYS A 88 -9.37 4.18 16.95
N GLN A 89 -9.88 5.06 16.09
CA GLN A 89 -10.95 5.99 16.48
C GLN A 89 -12.35 5.35 16.48
N GLY A 90 -12.50 4.11 16.04
CA GLY A 90 -13.80 3.45 15.95
C GLY A 90 -14.75 4.10 14.94
N LEU A 91 -14.21 4.69 13.88
CA LEU A 91 -14.98 5.38 12.84
C LEU A 91 -15.78 4.38 11.97
N THR A 92 -16.90 4.87 11.43
CA THR A 92 -17.63 4.14 10.39
C THR A 92 -16.81 4.12 9.09
N HIS A 93 -17.17 3.24 8.13
CA HIS A 93 -16.50 3.21 6.84
C HIS A 93 -16.59 4.56 6.12
N GLU A 94 -17.75 5.23 6.19
CA GLU A 94 -17.93 6.56 5.60
C GLU A 94 -16.99 7.60 6.24
N GLN A 95 -16.88 7.60 7.56
CA GLN A 95 -15.98 8.51 8.30
C GLN A 95 -14.52 8.23 7.97
N LYS A 96 -14.12 6.94 7.89
CA LYS A 96 -12.77 6.56 7.48
C LYS A 96 -12.48 7.02 6.05
N THR A 97 -13.42 6.82 5.13
CA THR A 97 -13.28 7.25 3.73
C THR A 97 -13.00 8.74 3.66
N LYS A 98 -13.74 9.54 4.40
CA LYS A 98 -13.51 10.99 4.48
C LYS A 98 -12.11 11.32 5.01
N ALA A 99 -11.70 10.68 6.11
CA ALA A 99 -10.38 10.89 6.71
C ALA A 99 -9.25 10.52 5.73
N TYR A 100 -9.35 9.37 5.07
CA TYR A 100 -8.36 8.96 4.08
C TYR A 100 -8.37 9.82 2.82
N ASN A 101 -9.53 10.30 2.37
CA ASN A 101 -9.58 11.25 1.25
C ASN A 101 -8.86 12.56 1.57
N GLU A 102 -8.97 13.07 2.78
CA GLU A 102 -8.24 14.27 3.23
C GLU A 102 -6.71 14.02 3.19
N ILE A 103 -6.27 12.85 3.64
CA ILE A 103 -4.85 12.46 3.57
C ILE A 103 -4.39 12.34 2.12
N ARG A 104 -5.17 11.72 1.24
CA ARG A 104 -4.84 11.62 -0.20
C ARG A 104 -4.62 12.99 -0.83
N GLN A 105 -5.47 13.96 -0.51
CA GLN A 105 -5.31 15.33 -1.01
C GLN A 105 -3.97 15.94 -0.56
N GLN A 106 -3.59 15.75 0.70
CA GLN A 106 -2.30 16.23 1.22
C GLN A 106 -1.13 15.53 0.55
N LEU A 107 -1.18 14.21 0.38
CA LEU A 107 -0.11 13.44 -0.23
C LEU A 107 0.09 13.79 -1.70
N MET A 108 -0.99 14.12 -2.43
CA MET A 108 -0.91 14.53 -3.83
C MET A 108 -0.14 15.83 -4.02
N LEU A 109 -0.08 16.68 -2.99
CA LEU A 109 0.67 17.95 -3.02
C LEU A 109 2.16 17.74 -2.68
N ASN A 110 2.55 16.56 -2.19
CA ASN A 110 3.93 16.29 -1.80
C ASN A 110 4.76 15.91 -3.04
N PRO A 111 5.78 16.72 -3.42
CA PRO A 111 6.58 16.43 -4.62
C PRO A 111 7.40 15.13 -4.52
N GLU A 112 7.71 14.66 -3.30
CA GLU A 112 8.41 13.38 -3.10
C GLU A 112 7.54 12.17 -3.48
N LEU A 113 6.22 12.37 -3.60
CA LEU A 113 5.23 11.32 -3.89
C LEU A 113 4.60 11.48 -5.28
N LYS A 114 5.26 12.21 -6.17
CA LYS A 114 4.72 12.54 -7.51
C LYS A 114 4.42 11.31 -8.37
N ASP A 115 5.09 10.20 -8.13
CA ASP A 115 4.92 8.97 -8.92
C ASP A 115 3.77 8.09 -8.43
N LEU A 116 3.11 8.45 -7.33
CA LEU A 116 2.02 7.68 -6.78
C LEU A 116 0.68 8.00 -7.41
N ASN A 117 -0.11 6.95 -7.56
CA ASN A 117 -1.54 7.02 -7.83
C ASN A 117 -2.32 6.62 -6.57
N PHE A 118 -3.52 7.16 -6.43
CA PHE A 118 -4.38 6.95 -5.27
C PHE A 118 -5.76 6.48 -5.70
N GLU A 119 -6.21 5.35 -5.16
CA GLU A 119 -7.62 4.95 -5.25
C GLU A 119 -8.41 5.81 -4.26
N ILE A 120 -9.43 6.51 -4.75
CA ILE A 120 -10.24 7.40 -3.93
C ILE A 120 -11.57 6.76 -3.51
N ASP A 121 -12.21 7.35 -2.51
CA ASP A 121 -13.53 6.95 -2.01
C ASP A 121 -13.57 5.54 -1.42
N ILE A 122 -12.45 5.12 -0.81
CA ILE A 122 -12.33 3.87 -0.06
C ILE A 122 -11.81 4.14 1.36
N TYR A 123 -12.05 3.22 2.27
CA TYR A 123 -11.77 3.41 3.71
C TYR A 123 -10.41 2.82 4.15
N TRP A 124 -9.45 2.81 3.24
CA TRP A 124 -8.02 2.56 3.49
C TRP A 124 -7.19 3.36 2.50
N LEU A 125 -5.88 3.37 2.65
CA LEU A 125 -4.99 4.12 1.77
C LEU A 125 -4.32 3.19 0.76
N HIS A 126 -4.93 3.05 -0.43
CA HIS A 126 -4.29 2.37 -1.56
C HIS A 126 -3.37 3.33 -2.29
N ILE A 127 -2.12 2.91 -2.45
CA ILE A 127 -1.12 3.60 -3.28
C ILE A 127 -0.58 2.64 -4.33
N ASP A 128 -0.32 3.13 -5.53
CA ASP A 128 0.35 2.34 -6.55
C ASP A 128 1.17 3.22 -7.51
N THR A 129 2.02 2.56 -8.30
CA THR A 129 2.87 3.18 -9.32
C THR A 129 2.56 2.67 -10.72
N GLY A 130 1.37 2.12 -10.93
CA GLY A 130 0.92 1.71 -12.25
C GLY A 130 0.84 2.89 -13.23
N ASN A 131 0.99 2.60 -14.51
CA ASN A 131 0.87 3.62 -15.55
C ASN A 131 -0.62 3.89 -15.82
N ARG A 132 -1.22 4.75 -15.01
CA ARG A 132 -2.65 5.06 -15.07
C ARG A 132 -2.91 6.35 -15.83
N PRO A 133 -4.11 6.51 -16.45
CA PRO A 133 -4.48 7.75 -17.14
C PRO A 133 -4.52 8.98 -16.23
N ALA A 134 -4.78 8.79 -14.92
CA ALA A 134 -4.81 9.85 -13.93
C ALA A 134 -4.29 9.36 -12.61
N ARG A 135 -3.81 10.28 -11.76
CA ARG A 135 -3.27 9.95 -10.43
C ARG A 135 -4.34 9.50 -9.43
N THR A 136 -5.60 9.87 -9.66
CA THR A 136 -6.72 9.41 -8.83
C THR A 136 -7.67 8.57 -9.66
N PHE A 137 -8.22 7.52 -9.06
CA PHE A 137 -9.12 6.60 -9.73
C PHE A 137 -10.05 5.95 -8.71
N ARG A 138 -11.15 5.37 -9.20
CA ARG A 138 -12.04 4.51 -8.40
C ARG A 138 -11.88 3.07 -8.87
N GLY A 139 -11.78 2.19 -7.88
CA GLY A 139 -11.68 0.76 -8.16
C GLY A 139 -12.99 0.11 -8.52
#